data_8d588ba8594a57dc61344dc19ef1f4f8
#
_entry.id   8d588ba8594a57dc61344dc19ef1f4f8
#
_cell.length_a   1.000
_cell.length_b   1.000
_cell.length_c   1.000
_cell.angle_alpha   90.00
_cell.angle_beta   90.00
_cell.angle_gamma   90.00
#
_symmetry.space_group_name_H-M   'P 1'
#
loop_
_entity.id
_entity.type
_entity.pdbx_description
1 polymer ?
#
loop_
_entity_poly.entity_id
_entity_poly.type
_entity_poly.pdbx_seq_one_letter_code
_entity_poly.pdbx_strand_id
1 'polypeptide(L)'
;MEIKYNQAYRTDNYAKFKRLDGNRGVQLMRVKKVMDSVKANGYIYSPLIVNERYEVVDGQARLEAFKQLGIPVDYIMEKGLTVKDCVALNLYQTKWNLYDFINSFAELGNTSYQYLQNLVKRFPMFPVDTITAACGYASRAANTVKAGDFECGPGTYSVAQQVLDWLKELRPYMDRAKGNTQYVSYALIFAWKQPDIDANRLRDKFIRYYSTSVVKPYVDVGGAVKAVCDLYNYKTGERINLDLRYEEDMRKRQSMSGKLKKRYSDGQD
;
A
#
# COMPACT_ATOMS: atom_id res chain seq x y z
N MET A 1 14.41 -11.97 37.42
CA MET A 1 13.83 -10.64 37.12
C MET A 1 12.36 -10.71 37.50
N GLU A 2 11.95 -10.04 38.55
CA GLU A 2 10.54 -10.01 38.99
C GLU A 2 9.75 -9.11 38.05
N ILE A 3 8.74 -9.67 37.37
CA ILE A 3 7.84 -8.89 36.50
C ILE A 3 6.75 -8.30 37.40
N LYS A 4 6.81 -7.00 37.68
CA LYS A 4 5.71 -6.27 38.32
C LYS A 4 4.61 -6.04 37.30
N TYR A 5 3.42 -6.57 37.56
CA TYR A 5 2.24 -6.27 36.76
C TYR A 5 1.73 -4.89 37.13
N ASN A 6 1.73 -3.95 36.18
CA ASN A 6 1.14 -2.63 36.38
C ASN A 6 -0.39 -2.74 36.28
N GLN A 7 -1.09 -2.15 37.23
CA GLN A 7 -2.56 -2.10 37.20
C GLN A 7 -3.03 -1.17 36.07
N ALA A 8 -3.99 -1.63 35.30
CA ALA A 8 -4.68 -0.80 34.31
C ALA A 8 -5.87 -0.07 34.98
N TYR A 9 -6.06 1.18 34.63
CA TYR A 9 -7.12 2.05 35.11
C TYR A 9 -7.97 2.52 33.95
N ARG A 10 -9.26 2.82 34.21
CA ARG A 10 -10.19 3.40 33.25
C ARG A 10 -10.74 4.72 33.79
N THR A 11 -10.89 5.72 32.91
CA THR A 11 -11.44 7.04 33.30
C THR A 11 -12.04 7.77 32.11
N ASP A 12 -13.04 8.58 32.35
CA ASP A 12 -13.62 9.59 31.47
C ASP A 12 -13.11 11.01 31.76
N ASN A 13 -12.31 11.18 32.84
CA ASN A 13 -11.70 12.44 33.18
C ASN A 13 -10.43 12.67 32.34
N TYR A 14 -10.58 13.20 31.14
CA TYR A 14 -9.48 13.51 30.22
C TYR A 14 -8.59 14.65 30.73
N ALA A 15 -9.13 15.55 31.58
CA ALA A 15 -8.40 16.73 32.07
C ALA A 15 -7.22 16.39 32.99
N LYS A 16 -7.21 15.20 33.58
CA LYS A 16 -6.09 14.76 34.42
C LYS A 16 -4.81 14.49 33.64
N PHE A 17 -4.90 14.19 32.34
CA PHE A 17 -3.74 13.86 31.52
C PHE A 17 -3.04 15.12 31.04
N LYS A 18 -1.72 15.14 31.17
CA LYS A 18 -0.85 16.24 30.79
C LYS A 18 0.04 15.84 29.61
N ARG A 19 0.50 16.82 28.88
CA ARG A 19 1.54 16.60 27.87
C ARG A 19 2.87 16.46 28.57
N LEU A 20 3.64 15.44 28.17
CA LEU A 20 5.04 15.30 28.58
C LEU A 20 5.89 16.29 27.78
N ASP A 21 6.67 17.14 28.48
CA ASP A 21 7.57 18.10 27.85
C ASP A 21 8.63 17.38 27.01
N GLY A 22 8.92 17.92 25.82
CA GLY A 22 9.82 17.28 24.86
C GLY A 22 9.18 16.18 24.02
N ASN A 23 7.95 15.74 24.31
CA ASN A 23 7.23 14.83 23.43
C ASN A 23 6.68 15.58 22.20
N ARG A 24 6.62 14.87 21.06
CA ARG A 24 6.09 15.46 19.79
C ARG A 24 4.66 15.93 19.96
N GLY A 25 4.27 16.94 19.17
CA GLY A 25 2.89 17.41 19.12
C GLY A 25 1.93 16.35 18.57
N VAL A 26 0.67 16.43 18.97
CA VAL A 26 -0.40 15.58 18.45
C VAL A 26 -0.66 15.91 16.99
N GLN A 27 -0.54 14.93 16.09
CA GLN A 27 -0.81 15.09 14.67
C GLN A 27 -2.28 14.76 14.38
N LEU A 28 -3.04 15.72 13.85
CA LEU A 28 -4.48 15.56 13.53
C LEU A 28 -4.76 14.34 12.63
N MET A 29 -3.89 14.07 11.66
CA MET A 29 -4.01 12.87 10.81
C MET A 29 -3.96 11.56 11.60
N ARG A 30 -3.18 11.48 12.68
CA ARG A 30 -3.11 10.30 13.54
C ARG A 30 -4.37 10.18 14.41
N VAL A 31 -4.87 11.29 14.93
CA VAL A 31 -6.13 11.33 15.68
C VAL A 31 -7.27 10.82 14.81
N LYS A 32 -7.39 11.33 13.58
CA LYS A 32 -8.41 10.89 12.63
C LYS A 32 -8.30 9.38 12.33
N LYS A 33 -7.10 8.85 12.11
CA LYS A 33 -6.91 7.40 11.87
C LYS A 33 -7.37 6.54 13.06
N VAL A 34 -7.12 7.00 14.30
CA VAL A 34 -7.60 6.29 15.50
C VAL A 34 -9.12 6.33 15.55
N MET A 35 -9.73 7.49 15.31
CA MET A 35 -11.19 7.65 15.28
C MET A 35 -11.82 6.76 14.21
N ASP A 36 -11.27 6.75 13.00
CA ASP A 36 -11.76 5.91 11.90
C ASP A 36 -11.63 4.42 12.24
N SER A 37 -10.53 4.01 12.87
CA SER A 37 -10.34 2.63 13.34
C SER A 37 -11.36 2.22 14.40
N VAL A 38 -11.65 3.10 15.37
CA VAL A 38 -12.66 2.84 16.41
C VAL A 38 -14.05 2.73 15.80
N LYS A 39 -14.38 3.56 14.82
CA LYS A 39 -15.68 3.51 14.12
C LYS A 39 -15.85 2.22 13.30
N ALA A 40 -14.78 1.77 12.66
CA ALA A 40 -14.81 0.58 11.80
C ALA A 40 -14.77 -0.75 12.58
N ASN A 41 -13.97 -0.81 13.66
CA ASN A 41 -13.64 -2.06 14.35
C ASN A 41 -14.12 -2.11 15.80
N GLY A 42 -14.77 -1.04 16.29
CA GLY A 42 -15.06 -0.87 17.71
C GLY A 42 -13.82 -0.51 18.54
N TYR A 43 -14.04 -0.41 19.85
CA TYR A 43 -12.95 -0.12 20.80
C TYR A 43 -12.06 -1.35 20.98
N ILE A 44 -10.79 -1.24 20.59
CA ILE A 44 -9.76 -2.25 20.86
C ILE A 44 -8.96 -1.78 22.08
N TYR A 45 -8.87 -2.62 23.10
CA TYR A 45 -8.12 -2.32 24.34
C TYR A 45 -6.67 -1.95 24.02
N SER A 46 -6.34 -0.69 24.27
CA SER A 46 -5.01 -0.15 24.01
C SER A 46 -4.73 0.99 24.99
N PRO A 47 -4.26 0.69 26.21
CA PRO A 47 -4.09 1.68 27.27
C PRO A 47 -3.03 2.72 26.91
N LEU A 48 -3.19 3.93 27.44
CA LEU A 48 -2.14 4.94 27.45
C LEU A 48 -1.05 4.51 28.43
N ILE A 49 0.18 4.95 28.20
CA ILE A 49 1.27 4.86 29.18
C ILE A 49 1.50 6.26 29.73
N VAL A 50 1.40 6.41 31.04
CA VAL A 50 1.57 7.69 31.75
C VAL A 50 2.56 7.53 32.90
N ASN A 51 3.24 8.61 33.27
CA ASN A 51 4.05 8.67 34.49
C ASN A 51 3.21 9.04 35.73
N GLU A 52 3.83 9.14 36.88
CA GLU A 52 3.21 9.48 38.17
C GLU A 52 2.55 10.88 38.20
N ARG A 53 2.89 11.76 37.26
CA ARG A 53 2.31 13.10 37.10
C ARG A 53 1.16 13.15 36.09
N TYR A 54 0.73 11.96 35.60
CA TYR A 54 -0.23 11.80 34.52
C TYR A 54 0.23 12.41 33.18
N GLU A 55 1.54 12.57 33.00
CA GLU A 55 2.07 13.00 31.71
C GLU A 55 2.08 11.80 30.74
N VAL A 56 1.52 12.01 29.55
CA VAL A 56 1.34 10.93 28.56
C VAL A 56 2.65 10.68 27.84
N VAL A 57 3.23 9.51 28.12
CA VAL A 57 4.46 9.01 27.50
C VAL A 57 4.15 8.39 26.14
N ASP A 58 3.11 7.53 26.07
CA ASP A 58 2.59 6.98 24.80
C ASP A 58 1.06 7.05 24.74
N GLY A 59 0.55 7.23 23.52
CA GLY A 59 -0.88 7.23 23.26
C GLY A 59 -1.53 8.60 23.14
N GLN A 60 -0.80 9.70 22.95
CA GLN A 60 -1.37 11.07 22.84
C GLN A 60 -2.46 11.18 21.77
N ALA A 61 -2.28 10.58 20.59
CA ALA A 61 -3.30 10.59 19.55
C ALA A 61 -4.54 9.78 19.93
N ARG A 62 -4.37 8.70 20.73
CA ARG A 62 -5.49 7.91 21.30
C ARG A 62 -6.27 8.75 22.32
N LEU A 63 -5.58 9.41 23.23
CA LEU A 63 -6.20 10.29 24.21
C LEU A 63 -7.10 11.33 23.53
N GLU A 64 -6.57 12.02 22.52
CA GLU A 64 -7.32 13.06 21.81
C GLU A 64 -8.50 12.48 21.02
N ALA A 65 -8.30 11.33 20.35
CA ALA A 65 -9.37 10.65 19.62
C ALA A 65 -10.50 10.19 20.56
N PHE A 66 -10.18 9.59 21.70
CA PHE A 66 -11.16 9.10 22.66
C PHE A 66 -11.92 10.25 23.33
N LYS A 67 -11.23 11.37 23.61
CA LYS A 67 -11.86 12.61 24.08
C LYS A 67 -12.89 13.12 23.06
N GLN A 68 -12.55 13.16 21.77
CA GLN A 68 -13.48 13.60 20.71
C GLN A 68 -14.64 12.63 20.48
N LEU A 69 -14.43 11.34 20.72
CA LEU A 69 -15.47 10.32 20.61
C LEU A 69 -16.31 10.14 21.88
N GLY A 70 -15.94 10.79 23.01
CA GLY A 70 -16.63 10.64 24.27
C GLY A 70 -16.52 9.26 24.92
N ILE A 71 -15.47 8.49 24.60
CA ILE A 71 -15.26 7.13 25.13
C ILE A 71 -14.20 7.12 26.24
N PRO A 72 -14.38 6.31 27.30
CA PRO A 72 -13.42 6.22 28.39
C PRO A 72 -12.01 5.84 27.92
N VAL A 73 -11.02 6.30 28.64
CA VAL A 73 -9.59 6.05 28.38
C VAL A 73 -9.06 5.01 29.35
N ASP A 74 -8.46 3.94 28.84
CA ASP A 74 -7.65 3.02 29.63
C ASP A 74 -6.21 3.52 29.69
N TYR A 75 -5.58 3.40 30.85
CA TYR A 75 -4.18 3.81 31.03
C TYR A 75 -3.45 2.94 32.04
N ILE A 76 -2.15 2.83 31.88
CA ILE A 76 -1.21 2.20 32.80
C ILE A 76 -0.29 3.29 33.33
N MET A 77 -0.10 3.33 34.65
CA MET A 77 0.82 4.26 35.28
C MET A 77 2.13 3.54 35.62
N GLU A 78 3.22 4.09 35.14
CA GLU A 78 4.57 3.65 35.45
C GLU A 78 5.41 4.82 35.94
N LYS A 79 5.96 4.69 37.16
CA LYS A 79 6.71 5.76 37.81
C LYS A 79 8.09 5.93 37.17
N GLY A 80 8.55 7.17 37.11
CA GLY A 80 9.90 7.51 36.67
C GLY A 80 10.08 7.56 35.17
N LEU A 81 9.00 7.37 34.37
CA LEU A 81 9.09 7.50 32.92
C LEU A 81 9.31 8.96 32.49
N THR A 82 10.20 9.13 31.53
CA THR A 82 10.67 10.42 31.00
C THR A 82 10.52 10.49 29.49
N VAL A 83 10.90 11.63 28.89
CA VAL A 83 10.95 11.78 27.43
C VAL A 83 11.93 10.79 26.77
N LYS A 84 12.98 10.34 27.46
CA LYS A 84 13.89 9.32 26.91
C LYS A 84 13.18 7.99 26.69
N ASP A 85 12.31 7.60 27.61
CA ASP A 85 11.50 6.38 27.50
C ASP A 85 10.45 6.52 26.39
N CYS A 86 9.85 7.70 26.23
CA CYS A 86 8.98 8.02 25.11
C CYS A 86 9.70 7.84 23.77
N VAL A 87 10.93 8.34 23.64
CA VAL A 87 11.75 8.18 22.44
C VAL A 87 12.09 6.69 22.22
N ALA A 88 12.50 5.97 23.25
CA ALA A 88 12.83 4.54 23.17
C ALA A 88 11.62 3.72 22.69
N LEU A 89 10.44 3.89 23.29
CA LEU A 89 9.21 3.20 22.88
C LEU A 89 8.87 3.46 21.42
N ASN A 90 9.09 4.68 20.92
CA ASN A 90 8.81 5.02 19.52
C ASN A 90 9.88 4.49 18.55
N LEU A 91 11.14 4.35 18.95
CA LEU A 91 12.22 3.80 18.12
C LEU A 91 12.02 2.30 17.86
N TYR A 92 11.54 1.56 18.86
CA TYR A 92 11.34 0.12 18.76
C TYR A 92 10.00 -0.28 18.13
N GLN A 93 9.05 0.66 17.93
CA GLN A 93 7.82 0.38 17.21
C GLN A 93 8.06 0.31 15.70
N THR A 94 8.36 -0.88 15.22
CA THR A 94 8.40 -1.14 13.76
C THR A 94 6.96 -1.10 13.22
N LYS A 95 6.70 -0.19 12.28
CA LYS A 95 5.42 -0.19 11.57
C LYS A 95 5.36 -1.40 10.66
N TRP A 96 4.21 -2.04 10.61
CA TRP A 96 3.96 -3.08 9.63
C TRP A 96 4.25 -2.55 8.22
N ASN A 97 5.13 -3.26 7.54
CA ASN A 97 5.36 -3.07 6.11
C ASN A 97 4.35 -3.88 5.31
N LEU A 98 4.36 -3.74 3.99
CA LEU A 98 3.36 -4.40 3.15
C LEU A 98 3.46 -5.93 3.16
N TYR A 99 4.67 -6.47 3.37
CA TYR A 99 4.89 -7.92 3.49
C TYR A 99 4.30 -8.50 4.78
N ASP A 100 4.29 -7.73 5.88
CA ASP A 100 3.68 -8.16 7.14
C ASP A 100 2.18 -8.38 6.97
N PHE A 101 1.49 -7.45 6.25
CA PHE A 101 0.07 -7.60 5.94
C PHE A 101 -0.19 -8.81 5.03
N ILE A 102 0.64 -9.01 3.98
CA ILE A 102 0.50 -10.15 3.06
C ILE A 102 0.65 -11.46 3.84
N ASN A 103 1.68 -11.58 4.67
CA ASN A 103 1.92 -12.78 5.46
C ASN A 103 0.79 -13.04 6.46
N SER A 104 0.34 -12.02 7.19
CA SER A 104 -0.73 -12.16 8.18
C SER A 104 -2.03 -12.66 7.55
N PHE A 105 -2.48 -12.06 6.44
CA PHE A 105 -3.71 -12.52 5.77
C PHE A 105 -3.55 -13.89 5.13
N ALA A 106 -2.36 -14.24 4.63
CA ALA A 106 -2.09 -15.58 4.09
C ALA A 106 -2.13 -16.65 5.19
N GLU A 107 -1.57 -16.38 6.37
CA GLU A 107 -1.59 -17.25 7.55
C GLU A 107 -3.02 -17.43 8.11
N LEU A 108 -3.86 -16.40 8.00
CA LEU A 108 -5.29 -16.50 8.32
C LEU A 108 -6.10 -17.33 7.31
N GLY A 109 -5.45 -17.94 6.32
CA GLY A 109 -6.07 -18.83 5.34
C GLY A 109 -6.69 -18.12 4.13
N ASN A 110 -6.44 -16.81 3.93
CA ASN A 110 -6.93 -16.10 2.76
C ASN A 110 -6.15 -16.54 1.50
N THR A 111 -6.81 -17.30 0.63
CA THR A 111 -6.22 -17.90 -0.58
C THR A 111 -5.65 -16.85 -1.55
N SER A 112 -6.30 -15.68 -1.69
CA SER A 112 -5.80 -14.59 -2.53
C SER A 112 -4.44 -14.08 -2.02
N TYR A 113 -4.29 -13.98 -0.70
CA TYR A 113 -3.04 -13.56 -0.08
C TYR A 113 -1.96 -14.66 -0.10
N GLN A 114 -2.35 -15.93 -0.07
CA GLN A 114 -1.42 -17.04 -0.30
C GLN A 114 -0.85 -16.99 -1.72
N TYR A 115 -1.67 -16.69 -2.74
CA TYR A 115 -1.20 -16.46 -4.10
C TYR A 115 -0.27 -15.24 -4.19
N LEU A 116 -0.64 -14.12 -3.56
CA LEU A 116 0.21 -12.93 -3.53
C LEU A 116 1.55 -13.20 -2.84
N GLN A 117 1.54 -13.89 -1.70
CA GLN A 117 2.75 -14.28 -0.98
C GLN A 117 3.66 -15.15 -1.86
N ASN A 118 3.11 -16.12 -2.59
CA ASN A 118 3.86 -16.97 -3.51
C ASN A 118 4.47 -16.15 -4.66
N LEU A 119 3.73 -15.21 -5.25
CA LEU A 119 4.26 -14.33 -6.29
C LEU A 119 5.39 -13.45 -5.76
N VAL A 120 5.24 -12.87 -4.59
CA VAL A 120 6.26 -12.04 -3.95
C VAL A 120 7.54 -12.83 -3.66
N LYS A 121 7.42 -14.06 -3.17
CA LYS A 121 8.56 -14.97 -2.94
C LYS A 121 9.25 -15.39 -4.24
N ARG A 122 8.47 -15.64 -5.29
CA ARG A 122 9.00 -16.07 -6.61
C ARG A 122 9.66 -14.93 -7.38
N PHE A 123 9.17 -13.71 -7.23
CA PHE A 123 9.61 -12.52 -7.98
C PHE A 123 10.12 -11.39 -7.07
N PRO A 124 11.12 -11.65 -6.20
CA PRO A 124 11.59 -10.66 -5.21
C PRO A 124 12.26 -9.43 -5.86
N MET A 125 12.58 -9.50 -7.16
CA MET A 125 13.13 -8.38 -7.92
C MET A 125 12.07 -7.31 -8.27
N PHE A 126 10.78 -7.59 -8.14
CA PHE A 126 9.70 -6.65 -8.40
C PHE A 126 9.08 -6.13 -7.11
N PRO A 127 8.77 -4.81 -7.02
CA PRO A 127 7.95 -4.27 -5.94
C PRO A 127 6.56 -4.93 -5.91
N VAL A 128 5.95 -4.99 -4.73
CA VAL A 128 4.59 -5.55 -4.55
C VAL A 128 3.58 -4.88 -5.49
N ASP A 129 3.69 -3.57 -5.71
CA ASP A 129 2.81 -2.85 -6.65
C ASP A 129 2.91 -3.38 -8.09
N THR A 130 4.10 -3.76 -8.56
CA THR A 130 4.26 -4.39 -9.88
C THR A 130 3.61 -5.78 -9.92
N ILE A 131 3.74 -6.54 -8.83
CA ILE A 131 3.14 -7.87 -8.71
C ILE A 131 1.61 -7.76 -8.68
N THR A 132 1.06 -6.83 -7.92
CA THR A 132 -0.40 -6.61 -7.88
C THR A 132 -0.94 -6.08 -9.22
N ALA A 133 -0.15 -5.30 -9.98
CA ALA A 133 -0.51 -4.91 -11.34
C ALA A 133 -0.59 -6.12 -12.29
N ALA A 134 0.27 -7.10 -12.14
CA ALA A 134 0.16 -8.36 -12.87
C ALA A 134 -1.14 -9.11 -12.53
N CYS A 135 -1.64 -8.99 -11.29
CA CYS A 135 -2.95 -9.50 -10.86
C CYS A 135 -4.14 -8.63 -11.32
N GLY A 136 -3.92 -7.54 -12.05
CA GLY A 136 -5.01 -6.69 -12.59
C GLY A 136 -5.31 -5.44 -11.79
N TYR A 137 -4.59 -5.17 -10.71
CA TYR A 137 -4.76 -3.95 -9.93
C TYR A 137 -4.11 -2.74 -10.60
N ALA A 138 -4.68 -1.55 -10.37
CA ALA A 138 -4.02 -0.31 -10.76
C ALA A 138 -2.79 -0.05 -9.88
N SER A 139 -1.92 0.85 -10.33
CA SER A 139 -0.83 1.37 -9.50
C SER A 139 -1.40 1.84 -8.15
N ARG A 140 -0.71 1.51 -7.03
CA ARG A 140 -1.10 1.83 -5.64
C ARG A 140 -2.12 0.88 -4.99
N ALA A 141 -2.06 -0.41 -5.31
CA ALA A 141 -2.84 -1.44 -4.62
C ALA A 141 -2.48 -1.62 -3.13
N ALA A 142 -1.48 -0.91 -2.62
CA ALA A 142 -1.01 -1.04 -1.24
C ALA A 142 -2.12 -0.86 -0.18
N ASN A 143 -3.08 0.06 -0.41
CA ASN A 143 -4.19 0.24 0.53
C ASN A 143 -5.16 -0.94 0.51
N THR A 144 -5.47 -1.49 -0.67
CA THR A 144 -6.30 -2.69 -0.84
C THR A 144 -5.65 -3.89 -0.16
N VAL A 145 -4.33 -4.07 -0.34
CA VAL A 145 -3.57 -5.14 0.33
C VAL A 145 -3.57 -4.97 1.86
N LYS A 146 -3.43 -3.76 2.38
CA LYS A 146 -3.46 -3.50 3.83
C LYS A 146 -4.84 -3.67 4.44
N ALA A 147 -5.89 -3.40 3.68
CA ALA A 147 -7.28 -3.52 4.14
C ALA A 147 -7.78 -4.97 4.19
N GLY A 148 -7.07 -5.92 3.58
CA GLY A 148 -7.55 -7.30 3.46
C GLY A 148 -8.43 -7.55 2.22
N ASP A 149 -8.59 -6.54 1.36
CA ASP A 149 -9.51 -6.53 0.20
C ASP A 149 -8.85 -6.99 -1.11
N PHE A 150 -7.64 -7.53 -1.04
CA PHE A 150 -6.97 -8.04 -2.23
C PHE A 150 -7.58 -9.37 -2.66
N GLU A 151 -7.98 -9.44 -3.93
CA GLU A 151 -8.58 -10.64 -4.54
C GLU A 151 -7.72 -11.16 -5.69
N CYS A 152 -7.43 -12.44 -5.70
CA CYS A 152 -6.70 -13.14 -6.74
C CYS A 152 -7.18 -14.58 -6.84
N GLY A 153 -7.91 -14.90 -7.90
CA GLY A 153 -8.32 -16.27 -8.20
C GLY A 153 -7.22 -17.08 -8.92
N PRO A 154 -7.41 -18.41 -9.07
CA PRO A 154 -6.42 -19.29 -9.73
C PRO A 154 -6.05 -18.86 -11.14
N GLY A 155 -7.05 -18.42 -11.94
CA GLY A 155 -6.82 -17.91 -13.31
C GLY A 155 -5.97 -16.64 -13.32
N THR A 156 -6.30 -15.68 -12.45
CA THR A 156 -5.54 -14.43 -12.29
C THR A 156 -4.11 -14.73 -11.84
N TYR A 157 -3.93 -15.65 -10.90
CA TYR A 157 -2.63 -16.08 -10.41
C TYR A 157 -1.78 -16.66 -11.55
N SER A 158 -2.34 -17.57 -12.37
CA SER A 158 -1.65 -18.16 -13.51
C SER A 158 -1.20 -17.11 -14.54
N VAL A 159 -2.08 -16.17 -14.88
CA VAL A 159 -1.76 -15.06 -15.79
C VAL A 159 -0.69 -14.14 -15.20
N ALA A 160 -0.78 -13.85 -13.90
CA ALA A 160 0.23 -13.03 -13.21
C ALA A 160 1.60 -13.70 -13.22
N GLN A 161 1.69 -15.03 -13.04
CA GLN A 161 2.94 -15.76 -13.16
C GLN A 161 3.54 -15.64 -14.56
N GLN A 162 2.74 -15.85 -15.61
CA GLN A 162 3.21 -15.78 -17.00
C GLN A 162 3.75 -14.38 -17.35
N VAL A 163 3.01 -13.33 -17.01
CA VAL A 163 3.44 -11.97 -17.32
C VAL A 163 4.66 -11.54 -16.49
N LEU A 164 4.79 -12.00 -15.25
CA LEU A 164 5.95 -11.70 -14.41
C LEU A 164 7.21 -12.50 -14.85
N ASP A 165 7.05 -13.74 -15.28
CA ASP A 165 8.16 -14.51 -15.88
C ASP A 165 8.65 -13.82 -17.16
N TRP A 166 7.75 -13.38 -18.04
CA TRP A 166 8.09 -12.61 -19.23
C TRP A 166 8.73 -11.25 -18.89
N LEU A 167 8.18 -10.53 -17.93
CA LEU A 167 8.71 -9.22 -17.49
C LEU A 167 10.12 -9.34 -16.89
N LYS A 168 10.40 -10.46 -16.21
CA LYS A 168 11.72 -10.77 -15.64
C LYS A 168 12.81 -10.80 -16.71
N GLU A 169 12.52 -11.30 -17.91
CA GLU A 169 13.45 -11.31 -19.03
C GLU A 169 13.83 -9.88 -19.48
N LEU A 170 12.90 -8.94 -19.37
CA LEU A 170 13.08 -7.55 -19.80
C LEU A 170 13.78 -6.66 -18.76
N ARG A 171 13.77 -7.09 -17.49
CA ARG A 171 14.30 -6.26 -16.40
C ARG A 171 15.77 -5.79 -16.58
N PRO A 172 16.71 -6.60 -17.09
CA PRO A 172 18.09 -6.15 -17.32
C PRO A 172 18.20 -4.99 -18.33
N TYR A 173 17.21 -4.84 -19.21
CA TYR A 173 17.19 -3.84 -20.27
C TYR A 173 16.42 -2.56 -19.89
N MET A 174 15.85 -2.49 -18.69
CA MET A 174 15.13 -1.32 -18.20
C MET A 174 16.11 -0.20 -17.82
N ASP A 175 16.29 0.75 -18.72
CA ASP A 175 17.18 1.88 -18.53
C ASP A 175 16.50 2.99 -17.69
N ARG A 176 17.08 3.28 -16.52
CA ARG A 176 16.59 4.34 -15.61
C ARG A 176 16.70 5.74 -16.21
N ALA A 177 17.58 5.96 -17.18
CA ALA A 177 17.68 7.24 -17.88
C ALA A 177 16.42 7.56 -18.71
N LYS A 178 15.61 6.54 -19.05
CA LYS A 178 14.32 6.74 -19.75
C LYS A 178 13.18 7.10 -18.81
N GLY A 179 13.26 6.73 -17.53
CA GLY A 179 12.24 7.01 -16.51
C GLY A 179 12.21 5.96 -15.40
N ASN A 180 11.17 6.05 -14.57
CA ASN A 180 10.99 5.10 -13.47
C ASN A 180 10.70 3.70 -14.01
N THR A 181 11.51 2.71 -13.60
CA THR A 181 11.39 1.31 -14.03
C THR A 181 10.04 0.68 -13.61
N GLN A 182 9.40 1.19 -12.58
CA GLN A 182 8.06 0.75 -12.17
C GLN A 182 6.99 1.18 -13.19
N TYR A 183 7.09 2.38 -13.73
CA TYR A 183 6.14 2.87 -14.74
C TYR A 183 6.21 2.04 -16.05
N VAL A 184 7.41 1.72 -16.50
CA VAL A 184 7.55 0.88 -17.70
C VAL A 184 7.13 -0.57 -17.42
N SER A 185 7.33 -1.08 -16.20
CA SER A 185 6.81 -2.38 -15.82
C SER A 185 5.28 -2.43 -15.92
N TYR A 186 4.57 -1.39 -15.46
CA TYR A 186 3.11 -1.29 -15.62
C TYR A 186 2.70 -1.20 -17.08
N ALA A 187 3.39 -0.39 -17.88
CA ALA A 187 3.13 -0.25 -19.29
C ALA A 187 3.31 -1.57 -20.07
N LEU A 188 4.35 -2.32 -19.74
CA LEU A 188 4.64 -3.63 -20.33
C LEU A 188 3.60 -4.68 -19.91
N ILE A 189 3.21 -4.71 -18.62
CA ILE A 189 2.13 -5.59 -18.12
C ILE A 189 0.80 -5.25 -18.82
N PHE A 190 0.50 -3.96 -18.96
CA PHE A 190 -0.70 -3.50 -19.66
C PHE A 190 -0.68 -3.94 -21.12
N ALA A 191 0.44 -3.71 -21.83
CA ALA A 191 0.60 -4.11 -23.24
C ALA A 191 0.50 -5.63 -23.39
N TRP A 192 1.19 -6.42 -22.56
CA TRP A 192 1.16 -7.88 -22.63
C TRP A 192 -0.25 -8.48 -22.53
N LYS A 193 -1.14 -7.82 -21.79
CA LYS A 193 -2.54 -8.24 -21.61
C LYS A 193 -3.46 -7.87 -22.78
N GLN A 194 -2.99 -7.10 -23.75
CA GLN A 194 -3.82 -6.77 -24.92
C GLN A 194 -3.85 -7.92 -25.91
N PRO A 195 -5.03 -8.26 -26.47
CA PRO A 195 -5.20 -9.46 -27.30
C PRO A 195 -4.45 -9.42 -28.64
N ASP A 196 -4.15 -8.22 -29.13
CA ASP A 196 -3.47 -7.98 -30.43
C ASP A 196 -1.98 -7.64 -30.25
N ILE A 197 -1.43 -7.77 -29.05
CA ILE A 197 -0.01 -7.63 -28.79
C ILE A 197 0.68 -9.00 -28.90
N ASP A 198 1.61 -9.11 -29.82
CA ASP A 198 2.57 -10.20 -29.82
C ASP A 198 3.66 -9.92 -28.77
N ALA A 199 3.62 -10.68 -27.67
CA ALA A 199 4.53 -10.52 -26.55
C ALA A 199 5.99 -10.80 -26.93
N ASN A 200 6.25 -11.72 -27.86
CA ASN A 200 7.62 -12.04 -28.34
C ASN A 200 8.16 -10.87 -29.16
N ARG A 201 7.37 -10.35 -30.07
CA ARG A 201 7.73 -9.16 -30.86
C ARG A 201 7.98 -7.94 -29.95
N LEU A 202 7.15 -7.73 -28.93
CA LEU A 202 7.33 -6.64 -27.97
C LEU A 202 8.65 -6.83 -27.19
N ARG A 203 8.94 -8.04 -26.72
CA ARG A 203 10.17 -8.39 -26.04
C ARG A 203 11.39 -8.09 -26.91
N ASP A 204 11.42 -8.57 -28.14
CA ASP A 204 12.57 -8.43 -29.02
C ASP A 204 12.84 -6.97 -29.38
N LYS A 205 11.78 -6.18 -29.58
CA LYS A 205 11.89 -4.74 -29.81
C LYS A 205 12.35 -4.00 -28.54
N PHE A 206 11.86 -4.41 -27.35
CA PHE A 206 12.27 -3.83 -26.09
C PHE A 206 13.76 -4.03 -25.85
N ILE A 207 14.24 -5.25 -25.97
CA ILE A 207 15.66 -5.58 -25.80
C ILE A 207 16.54 -4.77 -26.78
N ARG A 208 16.09 -4.63 -28.02
CA ARG A 208 16.89 -4.00 -29.09
C ARG A 208 16.88 -2.46 -29.04
N TYR A 209 15.76 -1.85 -28.71
CA TYR A 209 15.55 -0.43 -28.97
C TYR A 209 15.22 0.42 -27.74
N TYR A 210 14.88 -0.18 -26.60
CA TYR A 210 14.40 0.59 -25.45
C TYR A 210 15.40 1.66 -24.95
N SER A 211 16.68 1.32 -24.88
CA SER A 211 17.74 2.26 -24.46
C SER A 211 18.21 3.21 -25.55
N THR A 212 17.68 3.12 -26.75
CA THR A 212 18.04 3.99 -27.89
C THR A 212 17.18 5.26 -27.94
N SER A 213 17.42 6.14 -28.91
CA SER A 213 16.62 7.36 -29.16
C SER A 213 15.20 7.09 -29.63
N VAL A 214 14.85 5.85 -29.96
CA VAL A 214 13.48 5.43 -30.35
C VAL A 214 12.53 5.65 -29.18
N VAL A 215 12.96 5.37 -27.93
CA VAL A 215 12.17 5.60 -26.73
C VAL A 215 12.51 6.94 -26.12
N LYS A 216 11.53 7.83 -26.05
CA LYS A 216 11.65 9.11 -25.36
C LYS A 216 11.52 8.93 -23.83
N PRO A 217 12.19 9.77 -23.02
CA PRO A 217 11.97 9.76 -21.56
C PRO A 217 10.51 10.04 -21.18
N TYR A 218 10.07 9.44 -20.08
CA TYR A 218 8.70 9.58 -19.52
C TYR A 218 8.75 9.85 -18.01
N VAL A 219 7.70 10.47 -17.48
CA VAL A 219 7.60 10.91 -16.08
C VAL A 219 6.50 10.24 -15.29
N ASP A 220 5.59 9.53 -16.00
CA ASP A 220 4.44 8.83 -15.41
C ASP A 220 4.11 7.54 -16.18
N VAL A 221 3.08 6.85 -15.74
CA VAL A 221 2.64 5.58 -16.36
C VAL A 221 2.08 5.80 -17.75
N GLY A 222 1.31 6.88 -17.99
CA GLY A 222 0.75 7.21 -19.32
C GLY A 222 1.85 7.44 -20.34
N GLY A 223 2.85 8.23 -19.97
CA GLY A 223 4.04 8.44 -20.79
C GLY A 223 4.83 7.15 -21.06
N ALA A 224 4.91 6.24 -20.07
CA ALA A 224 5.52 4.94 -20.28
C ALA A 224 4.71 4.05 -21.21
N VAL A 225 3.36 4.06 -21.15
CA VAL A 225 2.49 3.34 -22.09
C VAL A 225 2.69 3.84 -23.50
N LYS A 226 2.73 5.17 -23.67
CA LYS A 226 3.02 5.79 -24.98
C LYS A 226 4.40 5.37 -25.50
N ALA A 227 5.43 5.39 -24.66
CA ALA A 227 6.78 4.96 -25.03
C ALA A 227 6.83 3.48 -25.45
N VAL A 228 6.08 2.59 -24.79
CA VAL A 228 5.94 1.18 -25.17
C VAL A 228 5.14 1.05 -26.46
N CYS A 229 4.11 1.86 -26.68
CA CYS A 229 3.33 1.90 -27.92
C CYS A 229 4.21 2.32 -29.11
N ASP A 230 4.94 3.41 -28.98
CA ASP A 230 5.86 3.91 -30.02
C ASP A 230 6.95 2.87 -30.34
N LEU A 231 7.47 2.19 -29.33
CA LEU A 231 8.43 1.11 -29.48
C LEU A 231 7.84 -0.07 -30.26
N TYR A 232 6.64 -0.52 -29.89
CA TYR A 232 5.98 -1.63 -30.56
C TYR A 232 5.66 -1.30 -32.03
N ASN A 233 5.28 -0.06 -32.30
CA ASN A 233 4.98 0.44 -33.64
C ASN A 233 6.22 0.78 -34.49
N TYR A 234 7.42 0.82 -33.87
CA TYR A 234 8.64 1.16 -34.60
C TYR A 234 8.95 0.16 -35.72
N LYS A 235 9.16 0.66 -36.94
CA LYS A 235 9.42 -0.16 -38.15
C LYS A 235 8.36 -1.26 -38.37
N THR A 236 7.08 -0.89 -38.28
CA THR A 236 5.94 -1.79 -38.46
C THR A 236 4.94 -1.18 -39.41
N GLY A 237 4.34 -1.97 -40.30
CA GLY A 237 3.26 -1.52 -41.20
C GLY A 237 1.94 -1.34 -40.47
N GLU A 238 1.55 -2.29 -39.62
CA GLU A 238 0.35 -2.21 -38.78
C GLU A 238 0.68 -1.52 -37.46
N ARG A 239 -0.13 -0.51 -37.13
CA ARG A 239 0.03 0.27 -35.88
C ARG A 239 -1.11 -0.03 -34.92
N ILE A 240 -0.77 -0.16 -33.66
CA ILE A 240 -1.72 -0.25 -32.55
C ILE A 240 -1.75 1.07 -31.78
N ASN A 241 -2.80 1.29 -31.00
CA ASN A 241 -2.96 2.47 -30.16
C ASN A 241 -3.17 2.05 -28.70
N LEU A 242 -2.07 1.83 -27.97
CA LEU A 242 -2.11 1.45 -26.56
C LEU A 242 -2.45 2.59 -25.63
N ASP A 243 -2.10 3.82 -25.99
CA ASP A 243 -2.35 5.01 -25.19
C ASP A 243 -3.83 5.30 -25.07
N LEU A 244 -4.59 5.26 -26.17
CA LEU A 244 -6.06 5.41 -26.12
C LEU A 244 -6.72 4.31 -25.27
N ARG A 245 -6.29 3.05 -25.42
CA ARG A 245 -6.80 1.94 -24.62
C ARG A 245 -6.51 2.11 -23.13
N TYR A 246 -5.33 2.61 -22.80
CA TYR A 246 -4.96 2.89 -21.42
C TYR A 246 -5.82 4.00 -20.82
N GLU A 247 -6.06 5.09 -21.56
CA GLU A 247 -6.94 6.16 -21.12
C GLU A 247 -8.38 5.68 -20.90
N GLU A 248 -8.90 4.84 -21.79
CA GLU A 248 -10.23 4.22 -21.64
C GLU A 248 -10.30 3.32 -20.39
N ASP A 249 -9.27 2.48 -20.16
CA ASP A 249 -9.19 1.63 -18.97
C ASP A 249 -9.18 2.48 -17.68
N MET A 250 -8.40 3.56 -17.66
CA MET A 250 -8.34 4.47 -16.54
C MET A 250 -9.66 5.18 -16.27
N ARG A 251 -10.38 5.62 -17.30
CA ARG A 251 -11.73 6.22 -17.18
C ARG A 251 -12.73 5.22 -16.60
N LYS A 252 -12.72 3.96 -17.08
CA LYS A 252 -13.59 2.89 -16.55
C LYS A 252 -13.32 2.64 -15.06
N ARG A 253 -12.05 2.54 -14.64
CA ARG A 253 -11.65 2.34 -13.24
C ARG A 253 -12.08 3.49 -12.33
N GLN A 254 -11.95 4.74 -12.79
CA GLN A 254 -12.40 5.93 -12.05
C GLN A 254 -13.92 5.94 -11.87
N SER A 255 -14.69 5.58 -12.90
CA SER A 255 -16.15 5.51 -12.83
C SER A 255 -16.64 4.41 -11.88
N MET A 256 -15.96 3.26 -11.83
CA MET A 256 -16.27 2.18 -10.90
C MET A 256 -15.94 2.58 -9.44
N SER A 257 -14.82 3.23 -9.20
CA SER A 257 -14.44 3.75 -7.89
C SER A 257 -15.42 4.81 -7.38
N GLY A 258 -15.94 5.68 -8.26
CA GLY A 258 -16.98 6.65 -7.93
C GLY A 258 -18.32 6.00 -7.57
N LYS A 259 -18.72 4.95 -8.29
CA LYS A 259 -19.95 4.18 -7.99
C LYS A 259 -19.86 3.40 -6.67
N LEU A 260 -18.70 2.84 -6.34
CA LEU A 260 -18.48 2.20 -5.04
C LEU A 260 -18.55 3.20 -3.89
N LYS A 261 -17.90 4.37 -4.01
CA LYS A 261 -17.99 5.42 -2.99
C LYS A 261 -19.42 5.89 -2.77
N LYS A 262 -20.22 6.02 -3.83
CA LYS A 262 -21.64 6.43 -3.74
C LYS A 262 -22.52 5.37 -3.07
N ARG A 263 -22.28 4.06 -3.30
CA ARG A 263 -23.00 2.98 -2.60
C ARG A 263 -22.73 2.94 -1.09
N TYR A 264 -21.54 3.32 -0.66
CA TYR A 264 -21.19 3.38 0.77
C TYR A 264 -21.64 4.68 1.45
N SER A 265 -21.88 5.78 0.71
CA SER A 265 -22.45 7.01 1.25
C SER A 265 -23.98 6.95 1.37
N ASP A 266 -24.66 6.26 0.47
CA ASP A 266 -26.13 6.17 0.42
C ASP A 266 -26.70 5.02 1.29
N GLY A 267 -25.85 4.28 1.99
CA GLY A 267 -26.21 3.18 2.91
C GLY A 267 -26.14 3.53 4.40
N GLN A 268 -26.09 4.81 4.75
CA GLN A 268 -26.07 5.32 6.12
C GLN A 268 -27.23 6.30 6.36
N ASP A 269 -28.46 5.89 6.00
CA ASP A 269 -29.71 6.49 6.50
C ASP A 269 -30.52 5.44 7.30
#